data_4ab43bd5a58c2fd4ce15db9fa8357483
#
_entry.id   4ab43bd5a58c2fd4ce15db9fa8357483
#
_cell.length_a   1.000
_cell.length_b   1.000
_cell.length_c   1.000
_cell.angle_alpha   90.00
_cell.angle_beta   90.00
_cell.angle_gamma   90.00
#
_symmetry.space_group_name_H-M   'P 1'
#
loop_
_entity.id
_entity.type
_entity.pdbx_description
1 polymer ?
#
loop_
_entity_poly.entity_id
_entity_poly.type
_entity_poly.pdbx_seq_one_letter_code
_entity_poly.pdbx_strand_id
1 'polypeptide(L)'
;MTQIEQLENTLEQLKRYGQEQLMLEPNHPRNKFKYTIGCADAPDDLYTNSLKKAKSLCLEMCDKYNRMSVVEDSKTWKTVFSVC
;
A
#
# COMPACT_ATOMS: atom_id res chain seq x y z
N MET A 1 -19.55 25.28 -0.49
CA MET A 1 -19.07 24.12 -1.26
C MET A 1 -19.92 23.92 -2.50
N THR A 2 -19.31 23.79 -3.65
CA THR A 2 -20.04 23.49 -4.87
C THR A 2 -20.40 22.00 -4.92
N GLN A 3 -21.39 21.64 -5.72
CA GLN A 3 -21.78 20.24 -5.91
C GLN A 3 -20.63 19.37 -6.45
N ILE A 4 -19.78 19.95 -7.28
CA ILE A 4 -18.61 19.26 -7.84
C ILE A 4 -17.62 18.89 -6.75
N GLU A 5 -17.34 19.81 -5.81
CA GLU A 5 -16.45 19.54 -4.69
C GLU A 5 -16.99 18.44 -3.79
N GLN A 6 -18.29 18.40 -3.55
CA GLN A 6 -18.93 17.36 -2.76
C GLN A 6 -18.79 15.99 -3.44
N LEU A 7 -18.94 15.92 -4.76
CA LEU A 7 -18.79 14.70 -5.52
C LEU A 7 -17.35 14.18 -5.48
N GLU A 8 -16.37 15.07 -5.61
CA GLU A 8 -14.95 14.70 -5.53
C GLU A 8 -14.59 14.14 -4.15
N ASN A 9 -15.05 14.79 -3.08
CA ASN A 9 -14.85 14.32 -1.72
C ASN A 9 -15.50 12.95 -1.49
N THR A 10 -16.68 12.73 -2.03
CA THR A 10 -17.39 11.46 -1.93
C THR A 10 -16.62 10.35 -2.64
N LEU A 11 -16.05 10.62 -3.82
CA LEU A 11 -15.25 9.66 -4.56
C LEU A 11 -13.98 9.27 -3.80
N GLU A 12 -13.29 10.23 -3.18
CA GLU A 12 -12.13 9.95 -2.34
C GLU A 12 -12.49 9.07 -1.15
N GLN A 13 -13.60 9.37 -0.48
CA GLN A 13 -14.07 8.57 0.64
C GLN A 13 -14.42 7.15 0.21
N LEU A 14 -15.07 6.99 -0.93
CA LEU A 14 -15.40 5.67 -1.48
C LEU A 14 -14.15 4.86 -1.81
N LYS A 15 -13.13 5.48 -2.35
CA LYS A 15 -11.85 4.81 -2.61
C LYS A 15 -11.20 4.31 -1.33
N ARG A 16 -11.16 5.14 -0.28
CA ARG A 16 -10.63 4.75 1.03
C ARG A 16 -11.45 3.62 1.63
N TYR A 17 -12.76 3.71 1.52
CA TYR A 17 -13.68 2.69 2.04
C TYR A 17 -13.46 1.35 1.33
N GLY A 18 -13.26 1.38 0.01
CA GLY A 18 -12.94 0.18 -0.75
C GLY A 18 -11.63 -0.47 -0.31
N GLN A 19 -10.61 0.33 -0.02
CA GLN A 19 -9.33 -0.17 0.50
C GLN A 19 -9.49 -0.79 1.90
N GLU A 20 -10.24 -0.16 2.78
CA GLU A 20 -10.53 -0.69 4.11
C GLU A 20 -11.30 -2.00 4.02
N GLN A 21 -12.24 -2.11 3.10
CA GLN A 21 -13.01 -3.33 2.87
C GLN A 21 -12.13 -4.49 2.40
N LEU A 22 -11.16 -4.21 1.52
CA LEU A 22 -10.19 -5.21 1.10
C LEU A 22 -9.42 -5.80 2.27
N MET A 23 -9.11 -4.98 3.28
CA MET A 23 -8.45 -5.44 4.49
C MET A 23 -9.33 -6.35 5.36
N LEU A 24 -10.65 -6.29 5.19
CA LEU A 24 -11.58 -7.14 5.93
C LEU A 24 -11.77 -8.52 5.29
N GLU A 25 -11.33 -8.71 4.06
CA GLU A 25 -11.40 -10.02 3.40
C GLU A 25 -10.38 -10.98 4.04
N PRO A 26 -10.82 -12.14 4.58
CA PRO A 26 -9.91 -13.04 5.30
C PRO A 26 -8.77 -13.56 4.46
N ASN A 27 -8.95 -13.66 3.15
CA ASN A 27 -7.96 -14.21 2.22
C ASN A 27 -7.05 -13.17 1.59
N HIS A 28 -7.28 -11.88 1.87
CA HIS A 28 -6.45 -10.83 1.30
C HIS A 28 -5.06 -10.85 1.96
N PRO A 29 -3.97 -10.76 1.18
CA PRO A 29 -2.61 -10.83 1.74
C PRO A 29 -2.33 -9.78 2.82
N ARG A 30 -2.92 -8.58 2.74
CA ARG A 30 -2.76 -7.55 3.75
C ARG A 30 -3.24 -7.99 5.14
N ASN A 31 -4.22 -8.87 5.18
CA ASN A 31 -4.74 -9.42 6.44
C ASN A 31 -3.84 -10.49 7.04
N LYS A 32 -2.97 -11.09 6.22
CA LYS A 32 -2.10 -12.19 6.62
C LYS A 32 -0.69 -11.75 6.98
N PHE A 33 -0.24 -10.62 6.46
CA PHE A 33 1.13 -10.16 6.61
C PHE A 33 1.16 -8.78 7.26
N LYS A 34 2.20 -8.53 8.06
CA LYS A 34 2.37 -7.26 8.78
C LYS A 34 2.77 -6.11 7.86
N TYR A 35 3.50 -6.39 6.81
CA TYR A 35 4.08 -5.37 5.93
C TYR A 35 3.70 -5.60 4.48
N THR A 36 3.41 -4.51 3.81
CA THR A 36 3.13 -4.47 2.37
C THR A 36 4.20 -3.63 1.70
N ILE A 37 4.81 -4.15 0.65
CA ILE A 37 5.84 -3.46 -0.11
C ILE A 37 5.27 -3.14 -1.49
N GLY A 38 5.27 -1.86 -1.86
CA GLY A 38 4.76 -1.40 -3.13
C GLY A 38 5.74 -0.50 -3.87
N CYS A 39 5.66 -0.53 -5.19
CA CYS A 39 6.41 0.34 -6.08
C CYS A 39 5.48 0.85 -7.18
N ALA A 40 5.68 2.09 -7.62
CA ALA A 40 4.77 2.76 -8.54
C ALA A 40 4.55 1.99 -9.86
N ASP A 41 5.60 1.37 -10.39
CA ASP A 41 5.54 0.66 -11.68
C ASP A 41 5.45 -0.86 -11.51
N ALA A 42 5.41 -1.36 -10.29
CA ALA A 42 5.27 -2.79 -10.04
C ALA A 42 3.82 -3.24 -10.25
N PRO A 43 3.61 -4.38 -10.94
CA PRO A 43 2.25 -4.87 -11.18
C PRO A 43 1.56 -5.37 -9.92
N ASP A 44 2.33 -5.87 -8.94
CA ASP A 44 1.80 -6.45 -7.72
C ASP A 44 2.59 -5.98 -6.50
N ASP A 45 1.89 -5.89 -5.37
CA ASP A 45 2.54 -5.64 -4.08
C ASP A 45 3.15 -6.92 -3.53
N LEU A 46 4.19 -6.77 -2.72
CA LEU A 46 4.79 -7.87 -1.97
C LEU A 46 4.39 -7.79 -0.51
N TYR A 47 4.43 -8.92 0.19
CA TYR A 47 3.96 -9.02 1.56
C TYR A 47 4.93 -9.85 2.39
N THR A 48 5.16 -9.45 3.65
CA THR A 48 6.00 -10.18 4.59
C THR A 48 5.68 -9.80 6.04
N ASN A 49 6.02 -10.67 6.98
CA ASN A 49 5.90 -10.40 8.40
C ASN A 49 7.19 -9.83 9.02
N SER A 50 8.29 -9.83 8.28
CA SER A 50 9.58 -9.36 8.75
C SER A 50 9.90 -7.97 8.21
N LEU A 51 10.16 -7.01 9.09
CA LEU A 51 10.55 -5.65 8.66
C LEU A 51 11.89 -5.67 7.91
N LYS A 52 12.83 -6.48 8.36
CA LYS A 52 14.13 -6.64 7.71
C LYS A 52 13.97 -7.14 6.26
N LYS A 53 13.13 -8.15 6.07
CA LYS A 53 12.83 -8.69 4.74
C LYS A 53 12.06 -7.67 3.90
N ALA A 54 11.13 -6.94 4.52
CA ALA A 54 10.37 -5.88 3.83
C ALA A 54 11.31 -4.80 3.28
N LYS A 55 12.28 -4.36 4.06
CA LYS A 55 13.27 -3.38 3.61
C LYS A 55 14.11 -3.90 2.44
N SER A 56 14.55 -5.15 2.51
CA SER A 56 15.29 -5.79 1.41
C SER A 56 14.46 -5.85 0.14
N LEU A 57 13.22 -6.28 0.24
CA LEU A 57 12.31 -6.34 -0.90
C LEU A 57 12.04 -4.95 -1.48
N CYS A 58 11.92 -3.95 -0.63
CA CYS A 58 11.74 -2.56 -1.04
C CYS A 58 12.93 -2.06 -1.86
N LEU A 59 14.13 -2.33 -1.42
CA LEU A 59 15.36 -1.99 -2.16
C LEU A 59 15.43 -2.71 -3.50
N GLU A 60 15.08 -4.00 -3.53
CA GLU A 60 15.05 -4.78 -4.76
C GLU A 60 14.04 -4.23 -5.76
N MET A 61 12.85 -3.84 -5.30
CA MET A 61 11.82 -3.25 -6.16
C MET A 61 12.27 -1.91 -6.72
N CYS A 62 12.87 -1.06 -5.88
CA CYS A 62 13.40 0.23 -6.31
C CYS A 62 14.43 0.04 -7.42
N ASP A 63 15.32 -0.91 -7.26
CA ASP A 63 16.37 -1.23 -8.22
C ASP A 63 15.78 -1.78 -9.53
N LYS A 64 14.84 -2.73 -9.40
CA LYS A 64 14.24 -3.42 -10.53
C LYS A 64 13.41 -2.49 -11.42
N TYR A 65 12.61 -1.63 -10.80
CA TYR A 65 11.68 -0.76 -11.52
C TYR A 65 12.21 0.66 -11.70
N ASN A 66 13.31 1.00 -11.04
CA ASN A 66 13.91 2.33 -11.04
C ASN A 66 12.89 3.42 -10.64
N ARG A 67 12.08 3.11 -9.61
CA ARG A 67 11.05 3.98 -9.08
C ARG A 67 11.02 3.91 -7.56
N MET A 68 10.44 4.93 -6.93
CA MET A 68 10.28 4.94 -5.48
C MET A 68 9.49 3.72 -5.03
N SER A 69 10.01 3.05 -4.02
CA SER A 69 9.36 1.92 -3.38
C SER A 69 9.12 2.22 -1.91
N VAL A 70 8.04 1.71 -1.35
CA VAL A 70 7.65 1.96 0.03
C VAL A 70 7.29 0.67 0.74
N VAL A 71 7.55 0.65 2.05
CA VAL A 71 7.03 -0.39 2.96
C VAL A 71 5.96 0.26 3.82
N GLU A 72 4.78 -0.32 3.82
CA GLU A 72 3.66 0.14 4.62
C GLU A 72 3.29 -0.88 5.68
N ASP A 73 2.83 -0.39 6.84
CA ASP A 73 2.14 -1.24 7.80
C ASP A 73 0.81 -1.69 7.18
N SER A 74 0.60 -2.99 7.08
CA SER A 74 -0.58 -3.54 6.38
C SER A 74 -1.90 -3.16 7.05
N LYS A 75 -1.90 -2.90 8.36
CA LYS A 75 -3.11 -2.55 9.11
C LYS A 75 -3.41 -1.07 9.09
N THR A 76 -2.38 -0.23 9.26
CA THR A 76 -2.57 1.22 9.42
C THR A 76 -2.36 2.00 8.14
N TRP A 77 -1.79 1.37 7.10
CA TRP A 77 -1.43 1.99 5.82
C TRP A 77 -0.36 3.07 5.94
N LYS A 78 0.30 3.16 7.10
CA LYS A 78 1.38 4.12 7.30
C LYS A 78 2.67 3.62 6.68
N THR A 79 3.36 4.51 5.99
CA THR A 79 4.69 4.23 5.46
C THR A 79 5.69 4.13 6.61
N VAL A 80 6.38 3.00 6.71
CA VAL A 80 7.40 2.76 7.74
C VAL A 80 8.82 2.81 7.18
N PHE A 81 8.95 2.71 5.86
CA PHE A 81 10.24 2.77 5.18
C PHE A 81 10.00 3.11 3.70
N SER A 82 10.88 3.90 3.12
CA SER A 82 10.80 4.21 1.69
C SER A 82 12.19 4.44 1.11
N VAL A 83 12.34 4.14 -0.18
CA VAL A 83 13.56 4.40 -0.95
C VAL A 83 13.19 4.97 -2.31
N CYS A 84 14.04 5.83 -2.82
CA CYS A 84 13.85 6.44 -4.14
C CYS A 84 14.86 5.90 -5.13
#